data_5911fc828a1f3b8f5054a87f648ee602
#
_entry.id   5911fc828a1f3b8f5054a87f648ee602
#
_cell.length_a   1.000
_cell.length_b   1.000
_cell.length_c   1.000
_cell.angle_alpha   90.00
_cell.angle_beta   90.00
_cell.angle_gamma   90.00
#
_symmetry.space_group_name_H-M   'P 1'
#
loop_
_entity.id
_entity.type
_entity.pdbx_description
1 polymer ?
#
loop_
_entity_poly.entity_id
_entity_poly.type
_entity_poly.pdbx_seq_one_letter_code
_entity_poly.pdbx_strand_id
1 'polypeptide(L)'
;MRISIFILLNIIISSAIVNCATYVNFTPHPKCDTDKQESGIGYSWETNTCIHLYDGSYYVSIDPNDKNSVNMLFFNNPNSNCGHGETNVSRSYEVGNCYQVAWYYDPAFYNVVNYAVMSIVEDPGYVNPEGYRYTLYQMDDTDCQGNPLFSYYYTNGITFKNTLQTFTYDCEQGIPYEYVCTENVSCINTTTEFQCQKSNDGKNLYSTTC
;
A
#
# COMPACT_ATOMS: atom_id res chain seq x y z
N MET A 1 20.24 -64.51 20.74
CA MET A 1 19.24 -63.53 21.20
C MET A 1 19.61 -62.19 20.57
N ARG A 2 18.88 -61.78 19.50
CA ARG A 2 19.13 -60.51 18.77
C ARG A 2 18.08 -59.53 19.22
N ILE A 3 18.49 -58.46 19.88
CA ILE A 3 17.64 -57.37 20.31
C ILE A 3 17.60 -56.38 19.17
N SER A 4 16.45 -56.27 18.48
CA SER A 4 16.18 -55.24 17.49
C SER A 4 15.70 -53.97 18.19
N ILE A 5 16.52 -52.96 18.16
CA ILE A 5 16.15 -51.62 18.65
C ILE A 5 15.39 -50.92 17.52
N PHE A 6 14.07 -50.76 17.68
CA PHE A 6 13.25 -49.88 16.86
C PHE A 6 13.45 -48.44 17.32
N ILE A 7 14.20 -47.68 16.55
CA ILE A 7 14.26 -46.20 16.71
C ILE A 7 13.02 -45.62 16.04
N LEU A 8 12.04 -45.24 16.86
CA LEU A 8 10.91 -44.41 16.38
C LEU A 8 11.42 -42.99 16.15
N LEU A 9 11.61 -42.66 14.88
CA LEU A 9 11.92 -41.30 14.45
C LEU A 9 10.61 -40.48 14.48
N ASN A 10 10.35 -39.76 15.55
CA ASN A 10 9.28 -38.78 15.61
C ASN A 10 9.68 -37.57 14.75
N ILE A 11 9.21 -37.57 13.50
CA ILE A 11 9.27 -36.39 12.65
C ILE A 11 8.21 -35.42 13.18
N ILE A 12 8.63 -34.47 14.00
CA ILE A 12 7.80 -33.32 14.34
C ILE A 12 7.74 -32.44 13.07
N ILE A 13 6.68 -32.62 12.29
CA ILE A 13 6.36 -31.70 11.23
C ILE A 13 5.85 -30.43 11.92
N SER A 14 6.76 -29.49 12.18
CA SER A 14 6.41 -28.14 12.55
C SER A 14 5.73 -27.54 11.32
N SER A 15 4.40 -27.61 11.27
CA SER A 15 3.64 -26.82 10.32
C SER A 15 3.84 -25.35 10.72
N ALA A 16 4.76 -24.69 10.06
CA ALA A 16 4.80 -23.23 10.08
C ALA A 16 3.42 -22.78 9.56
N ILE A 17 2.60 -22.23 10.44
CA ILE A 17 1.40 -21.51 10.04
C ILE A 17 1.95 -20.28 9.33
N VAL A 18 1.99 -20.32 8.01
CA VAL A 18 2.20 -19.13 7.20
C VAL A 18 0.95 -18.29 7.42
N ASN A 19 1.04 -17.32 8.31
CA ASN A 19 0.02 -16.28 8.40
C ASN A 19 0.10 -15.49 7.09
N CYS A 20 -0.76 -15.85 6.15
CA CYS A 20 -0.92 -15.08 4.93
C CYS A 20 -1.57 -13.74 5.34
N ALA A 21 -0.86 -12.65 5.10
CA ALA A 21 -1.41 -11.34 5.36
C ALA A 21 -2.59 -11.07 4.42
N THR A 22 -3.63 -10.44 4.94
CA THR A 22 -4.80 -10.05 4.16
C THR A 22 -4.74 -8.57 3.88
N TYR A 23 -5.03 -8.19 2.65
CA TYR A 23 -4.95 -6.82 2.18
C TYR A 23 -6.29 -6.33 1.65
N VAL A 24 -6.51 -5.03 1.82
CA VAL A 24 -7.58 -4.30 1.16
C VAL A 24 -6.97 -3.46 0.05
N ASN A 25 -7.32 -3.79 -1.18
CA ASN A 25 -6.84 -3.12 -2.37
C ASN A 25 -7.89 -2.18 -2.94
N PHE A 26 -7.42 -1.02 -3.39
CA PHE A 26 -8.17 -0.05 -4.15
C PHE A 26 -7.53 0.10 -5.54
N THR A 27 -8.13 -0.56 -6.53
CA THR A 27 -7.63 -0.55 -7.91
C THR A 27 -8.22 0.63 -8.67
N PRO A 28 -7.41 1.46 -9.35
CA PRO A 28 -7.89 2.68 -9.98
C PRO A 28 -8.86 2.40 -11.13
N HIS A 29 -10.00 3.08 -11.08
CA HIS A 29 -11.05 3.07 -12.08
C HIS A 29 -11.64 4.48 -12.23
N PRO A 30 -10.98 5.39 -12.96
CA PRO A 30 -11.30 6.82 -12.97
C PRO A 30 -12.75 7.18 -13.29
N LYS A 31 -13.48 6.28 -13.95
CA LYS A 31 -14.90 6.48 -14.28
C LYS A 31 -15.83 5.54 -13.53
N CYS A 32 -15.32 4.84 -12.53
CA CYS A 32 -16.05 3.75 -11.87
C CYS A 32 -16.58 2.69 -12.86
N ASP A 33 -15.94 2.53 -14.00
CA ASP A 33 -16.21 1.46 -14.95
C ASP A 33 -15.44 0.23 -14.48
N THR A 34 -16.17 -0.78 -14.03
CA THR A 34 -15.60 -2.01 -13.45
C THR A 34 -14.98 -2.95 -14.49
N ASP A 35 -15.23 -2.70 -15.78
CA ASP A 35 -14.76 -3.58 -16.84
C ASP A 35 -13.30 -3.33 -17.24
N LYS A 36 -12.72 -2.20 -16.81
CA LYS A 36 -11.32 -1.86 -17.15
C LYS A 36 -10.62 -1.15 -16.01
N GLN A 37 -9.52 -1.73 -15.57
CA GLN A 37 -8.52 -0.99 -14.82
C GLN A 37 -7.96 0.11 -15.73
N GLU A 38 -8.09 1.36 -15.31
CA GLU A 38 -7.59 2.53 -16.03
C GLU A 38 -6.43 3.17 -15.27
N SER A 39 -5.83 4.21 -15.88
CA SER A 39 -4.77 4.98 -15.23
C SER A 39 -5.29 5.70 -13.98
N GLY A 40 -4.49 5.72 -12.96
CA GLY A 40 -4.84 6.33 -11.68
C GLY A 40 -3.87 5.96 -10.57
N ILE A 41 -4.30 6.21 -9.33
CA ILE A 41 -3.58 5.84 -8.13
C ILE A 41 -4.28 4.65 -7.49
N GLY A 42 -3.55 3.57 -7.27
CA GLY A 42 -4.02 2.44 -6.50
C GLY A 42 -3.41 2.41 -5.11
N TYR A 43 -4.06 1.68 -4.21
CA TYR A 43 -3.64 1.53 -2.82
C TYR A 43 -3.79 0.10 -2.37
N SER A 44 -2.91 -0.34 -1.47
CA SER A 44 -2.98 -1.62 -0.78
C SER A 44 -2.71 -1.40 0.70
N TRP A 45 -3.57 -1.94 1.56
CA TRP A 45 -3.50 -1.79 3.01
C TRP A 45 -3.48 -3.16 3.68
N GLU A 46 -2.49 -3.43 4.50
CA GLU A 46 -2.52 -4.60 5.37
C GLU A 46 -3.65 -4.44 6.41
N THR A 47 -4.43 -5.51 6.62
CA THR A 47 -5.51 -5.49 7.60
C THR A 47 -5.00 -5.76 9.01
N ASN A 48 -5.73 -5.23 10.00
CA ASN A 48 -5.50 -5.43 11.44
C ASN A 48 -4.15 -4.91 11.94
N THR A 49 -3.54 -3.98 11.22
CA THR A 49 -2.28 -3.33 11.57
C THR A 49 -2.48 -1.81 11.64
N CYS A 50 -1.87 -1.17 12.63
CA CYS A 50 -1.85 0.28 12.72
C CYS A 50 -0.75 0.84 11.81
N ILE A 51 -1.14 1.59 10.79
CA ILE A 51 -0.25 2.09 9.75
C ILE A 51 -0.10 3.59 9.92
N HIS A 52 1.14 4.05 10.06
CA HIS A 52 1.45 5.46 10.25
C HIS A 52 1.80 6.11 8.91
N LEU A 53 1.04 7.12 8.53
CA LEU A 53 1.33 7.98 7.38
C LEU A 53 1.60 9.40 7.85
N TYR A 54 1.99 10.27 6.92
CA TYR A 54 2.31 11.65 7.21
C TYR A 54 1.11 12.43 7.80
N ASP A 55 -0.09 12.17 7.30
CA ASP A 55 -1.33 12.87 7.67
C ASP A 55 -2.03 12.28 8.90
N GLY A 56 -1.60 11.11 9.37
CA GLY A 56 -2.21 10.43 10.50
C GLY A 56 -1.91 8.95 10.56
N SER A 57 -2.68 8.23 11.38
CA SER A 57 -2.60 6.78 11.49
C SER A 57 -3.89 6.14 10.99
N TYR A 58 -3.76 4.98 10.38
CA TYR A 58 -4.86 4.24 9.77
C TYR A 58 -4.93 2.84 10.34
N TYR A 59 -6.14 2.35 10.54
CA TYR A 59 -6.40 0.97 10.91
C TYR A 59 -7.50 0.42 10.02
N VAL A 60 -7.19 -0.64 9.27
CA VAL A 60 -8.10 -1.26 8.32
C VAL A 60 -8.48 -2.64 8.83
N SER A 61 -9.75 -2.96 8.88
CA SER A 61 -10.24 -4.26 9.31
C SER A 61 -11.42 -4.73 8.46
N ILE A 62 -11.51 -6.04 8.26
CA ILE A 62 -12.69 -6.67 7.65
C ILE A 62 -13.79 -6.74 8.71
N ASP A 63 -15.03 -6.43 8.33
CA ASP A 63 -16.16 -6.55 9.26
C ASP A 63 -16.36 -8.03 9.65
N PRO A 64 -16.38 -8.36 10.93
CA PRO A 64 -16.54 -9.74 11.37
C PRO A 64 -17.89 -10.35 11.00
N ASN A 65 -18.92 -9.53 10.75
CA ASN A 65 -20.25 -9.96 10.38
C ASN A 65 -20.50 -9.98 8.87
N ASP A 66 -19.68 -9.26 8.09
CA ASP A 66 -19.76 -9.19 6.63
C ASP A 66 -18.38 -9.18 6.01
N LYS A 67 -17.94 -10.33 5.51
CA LYS A 67 -16.61 -10.50 4.88
C LYS A 67 -16.40 -9.69 3.61
N ASN A 68 -17.45 -9.10 3.05
CA ASN A 68 -17.37 -8.20 1.91
C ASN A 68 -17.26 -6.73 2.31
N SER A 69 -17.35 -6.45 3.61
CA SER A 69 -17.28 -5.09 4.14
C SER A 69 -15.97 -4.85 4.89
N VAL A 70 -15.43 -3.67 4.73
CA VAL A 70 -14.18 -3.21 5.34
C VAL A 70 -14.42 -1.92 6.09
N ASN A 71 -13.92 -1.84 7.31
CA ASN A 71 -13.91 -0.63 8.11
C ASN A 71 -12.50 -0.04 8.14
N MET A 72 -12.38 1.23 7.80
CA MET A 72 -11.14 2.01 7.89
C MET A 72 -11.31 3.10 8.92
N LEU A 73 -10.47 3.09 9.94
CA LEU A 73 -10.39 4.12 10.98
C LEU A 73 -9.20 5.04 10.67
N PHE A 74 -9.46 6.33 10.64
CA PHE A 74 -8.44 7.35 10.50
C PHE A 74 -8.31 8.12 11.81
N PHE A 75 -7.10 8.21 12.33
CA PHE A 75 -6.72 8.95 13.53
C PHE A 75 -5.87 10.15 13.08
N ASN A 76 -6.36 11.36 13.33
CA ASN A 76 -5.64 12.60 13.00
C ASN A 76 -4.47 12.84 13.97
N ASN A 77 -3.67 11.80 14.16
CA ASN A 77 -2.45 11.80 14.96
C ASN A 77 -1.51 10.74 14.37
N PRO A 78 -0.41 11.12 13.74
CA PRO A 78 0.53 10.16 13.19
C PRO A 78 1.26 9.32 14.25
N ASN A 79 1.12 9.65 15.54
CA ASN A 79 1.64 8.88 16.66
C ASN A 79 0.56 8.03 17.37
N SER A 80 -0.65 7.97 16.82
CA SER A 80 -1.71 7.12 17.36
C SER A 80 -1.29 5.64 17.32
N ASN A 81 -1.63 4.91 18.37
CA ASN A 81 -1.51 3.45 18.37
C ASN A 81 -2.76 2.78 17.80
N CYS A 82 -3.66 3.54 17.15
CA CYS A 82 -4.95 3.09 16.67
C CYS A 82 -5.81 2.44 17.77
N GLY A 83 -5.64 2.90 19.02
CA GLY A 83 -6.24 2.28 20.20
C GLY A 83 -7.69 2.66 20.39
N HIS A 84 -8.41 1.79 21.14
CA HIS A 84 -9.76 2.10 21.60
C HIS A 84 -9.78 3.34 22.49
N GLY A 85 -10.65 4.29 22.16
CA GLY A 85 -10.82 5.54 22.92
C GLY A 85 -10.12 6.76 22.31
N GLU A 86 -9.30 6.58 21.29
CA GLU A 86 -8.80 7.70 20.48
C GLU A 86 -9.88 8.21 19.52
N THR A 87 -9.90 9.53 19.32
CA THR A 87 -10.81 10.15 18.35
C THR A 87 -10.42 9.73 16.93
N ASN A 88 -11.36 9.15 16.20
CA ASN A 88 -11.14 8.71 14.84
C ASN A 88 -12.32 9.07 13.93
N VAL A 89 -12.08 9.01 12.63
CA VAL A 89 -13.11 9.06 11.59
C VAL A 89 -13.21 7.67 10.98
N SER A 90 -14.41 7.07 11.05
CA SER A 90 -14.67 5.77 10.46
C SER A 90 -15.26 5.90 9.07
N ARG A 91 -14.81 5.07 8.15
CA ARG A 91 -15.40 4.89 6.81
C ARG A 91 -15.55 3.40 6.54
N SER A 92 -16.66 3.02 5.91
CA SER A 92 -16.91 1.64 5.48
C SER A 92 -16.89 1.55 3.96
N TYR A 93 -16.36 0.45 3.45
CA TYR A 93 -16.24 0.14 2.02
C TYR A 93 -16.72 -1.28 1.77
N GLU A 94 -17.32 -1.53 0.60
CA GLU A 94 -17.80 -2.84 0.19
C GLU A 94 -17.06 -3.33 -1.04
N VAL A 95 -16.78 -4.62 -1.09
CA VAL A 95 -16.10 -5.28 -2.22
C VAL A 95 -16.85 -5.04 -3.53
N GLY A 96 -16.11 -4.71 -4.58
CA GLY A 96 -16.63 -4.46 -5.91
C GLY A 96 -17.23 -3.08 -6.13
N ASN A 97 -17.42 -2.29 -5.07
CA ASN A 97 -17.92 -0.93 -5.22
C ASN A 97 -16.77 0.04 -5.53
N CYS A 98 -17.11 1.07 -6.29
CA CYS A 98 -16.20 2.13 -6.68
C CYS A 98 -16.36 3.34 -5.75
N TYR A 99 -15.23 3.85 -5.28
CA TYR A 99 -15.18 4.95 -4.32
C TYR A 99 -14.25 6.05 -4.80
N GLN A 100 -14.60 7.28 -4.49
CA GLN A 100 -13.62 8.36 -4.55
C GLN A 100 -12.67 8.23 -3.37
N VAL A 101 -11.41 7.94 -3.66
CA VAL A 101 -10.38 7.73 -2.65
C VAL A 101 -9.15 8.58 -2.97
N ALA A 102 -8.62 9.19 -1.93
CA ALA A 102 -7.42 10.00 -2.02
C ALA A 102 -6.76 9.95 -0.64
N TRP A 103 -5.87 8.99 -0.46
CA TRP A 103 -5.00 8.95 0.69
C TRP A 103 -3.63 9.42 0.24
N TYR A 104 -3.16 10.50 0.86
CA TYR A 104 -1.94 11.15 0.42
C TYR A 104 -0.82 10.84 1.39
N TYR A 105 0.16 10.17 0.89
CA TYR A 105 1.46 10.20 1.51
C TYR A 105 2.26 11.44 1.06
N ASP A 106 2.00 11.90 -0.17
CA ASP A 106 2.69 13.04 -0.79
C ASP A 106 1.76 14.27 -0.88
N PRO A 107 2.12 15.41 -0.26
CA PRO A 107 1.35 16.66 -0.32
C PRO A 107 1.18 17.23 -1.75
N ALA A 108 1.92 16.76 -2.74
CA ALA A 108 1.77 17.17 -4.14
C ALA A 108 0.38 16.84 -4.73
N PHE A 109 -0.38 15.95 -4.11
CA PHE A 109 -1.64 15.42 -4.65
C PHE A 109 -2.93 15.97 -4.06
N TYR A 110 -2.89 17.02 -3.30
CA TYR A 110 -4.07 17.58 -2.60
C TYR A 110 -5.29 17.93 -3.47
N ASN A 111 -5.21 17.86 -4.78
CA ASN A 111 -6.31 18.19 -5.67
C ASN A 111 -6.64 17.10 -6.70
N VAL A 112 -6.16 15.89 -6.53
CA VAL A 112 -6.45 14.80 -7.47
C VAL A 112 -7.73 14.11 -7.07
N VAL A 113 -8.70 14.08 -7.99
CA VAL A 113 -9.87 13.22 -7.88
C VAL A 113 -9.49 11.86 -8.42
N ASN A 114 -9.44 10.88 -7.55
CA ASN A 114 -9.12 9.49 -7.89
C ASN A 114 -10.27 8.57 -7.48
N TYR A 115 -10.67 7.69 -8.35
CA TYR A 115 -11.67 6.66 -8.07
C TYR A 115 -11.01 5.29 -8.15
N ALA A 116 -11.44 4.38 -7.27
CA ALA A 116 -10.93 3.02 -7.25
C ALA A 116 -12.00 2.02 -6.80
N VAL A 117 -11.91 0.82 -7.31
CA VAL A 117 -12.74 -0.32 -6.90
C VAL A 117 -12.04 -1.08 -5.80
N MET A 118 -12.78 -1.35 -4.70
CA MET A 118 -12.25 -2.05 -3.55
C MET A 118 -12.34 -3.56 -3.72
N SER A 119 -11.29 -4.26 -3.30
CA SER A 119 -11.22 -5.72 -3.20
C SER A 119 -10.47 -6.16 -1.94
N ILE A 120 -10.69 -7.41 -1.51
CA ILE A 120 -9.95 -8.05 -0.42
C ILE A 120 -9.14 -9.19 -1.03
N VAL A 121 -7.86 -9.25 -0.75
CA VAL A 121 -6.92 -10.22 -1.33
C VAL A 121 -5.91 -10.71 -0.28
N GLU A 122 -5.31 -11.86 -0.52
CA GLU A 122 -4.23 -12.43 0.31
C GLU A 122 -2.84 -11.95 -0.09
N ASP A 123 -2.71 -11.34 -1.24
CA ASP A 123 -1.47 -10.76 -1.77
C ASP A 123 -1.67 -9.24 -1.91
N PRO A 124 -0.66 -8.40 -1.60
CA PRO A 124 -0.77 -6.93 -1.71
C PRO A 124 -0.97 -6.42 -3.15
N GLY A 125 -1.75 -7.14 -3.90
CA GLY A 125 -2.40 -6.68 -5.09
C GLY A 125 -1.60 -6.68 -6.37
N TYR A 126 -2.37 -6.78 -7.44
CA TYR A 126 -1.87 -6.56 -8.79
C TYR A 126 -1.46 -5.10 -8.93
N VAL A 127 -0.18 -4.87 -8.89
CA VAL A 127 0.40 -3.64 -9.41
C VAL A 127 0.66 -3.88 -10.88
N ASN A 128 0.21 -2.99 -11.76
CA ASN A 128 0.66 -3.03 -13.13
C ASN A 128 2.20 -3.13 -13.10
N PRO A 129 2.82 -4.17 -13.68
CA PRO A 129 4.25 -4.41 -13.56
C PRO A 129 5.11 -3.24 -14.09
N GLU A 130 4.49 -2.31 -14.82
CA GLU A 130 5.14 -1.10 -15.32
C GLU A 130 4.80 0.15 -14.49
N GLY A 131 4.13 0.01 -13.33
CA GLY A 131 3.71 1.15 -12.51
C GLY A 131 4.71 1.49 -11.41
N TYR A 132 4.93 2.79 -11.19
CA TYR A 132 5.70 3.30 -10.05
C TYR A 132 4.99 2.95 -8.74
N ARG A 133 5.67 2.30 -7.81
CA ARG A 133 5.12 1.89 -6.51
C ARG A 133 5.99 2.36 -5.36
N TYR A 134 5.35 2.94 -4.36
CA TYR A 134 5.92 3.23 -3.06
C TYR A 134 5.33 2.26 -2.02
N THR A 135 6.18 1.59 -1.26
CA THR A 135 5.77 0.56 -0.31
C THR A 135 6.39 0.82 1.06
N LEU A 136 5.56 0.75 2.10
CA LEU A 136 5.97 0.85 3.50
C LEU A 136 6.07 -0.54 4.13
N TYR A 137 7.09 -0.72 4.97
CA TYR A 137 7.38 -1.93 5.72
C TYR A 137 7.55 -1.64 7.20
N GLN A 138 7.50 -2.68 8.02
CA GLN A 138 7.81 -2.57 9.43
C GLN A 138 9.29 -2.23 9.64
N MET A 139 9.59 -1.59 10.78
CA MET A 139 10.96 -1.14 11.09
C MET A 139 11.98 -2.26 11.30
N ASP A 140 11.54 -3.48 11.54
CA ASP A 140 12.38 -4.67 11.69
C ASP A 140 12.64 -5.41 10.38
N ASP A 141 11.93 -5.05 9.29
CA ASP A 141 12.13 -5.58 7.95
C ASP A 141 13.24 -4.80 7.21
N THR A 142 14.48 -4.97 7.67
CA THR A 142 15.62 -4.12 7.27
C THR A 142 16.02 -4.21 5.80
N ASP A 143 15.51 -5.15 5.05
CA ASP A 143 15.74 -5.34 3.62
C ASP A 143 14.49 -5.11 2.75
N CYS A 144 13.35 -4.73 3.37
CA CYS A 144 12.07 -4.48 2.69
C CYS A 144 11.61 -5.65 1.81
N GLN A 145 11.78 -6.87 2.30
CA GLN A 145 11.40 -8.11 1.60
C GLN A 145 10.22 -8.83 2.25
N GLY A 146 9.79 -8.38 3.41
CA GLY A 146 8.66 -8.94 4.15
C GLY A 146 7.31 -8.46 3.61
N ASN A 147 6.29 -8.65 4.44
CA ASN A 147 4.95 -8.21 4.09
C ASN A 147 4.85 -6.68 4.15
N PRO A 148 4.38 -6.02 3.08
CA PRO A 148 4.16 -4.59 3.08
C PRO A 148 3.02 -4.21 4.04
N LEU A 149 3.18 -3.12 4.78
CA LEU A 149 2.11 -2.53 5.58
C LEU A 149 1.10 -1.77 4.71
N PHE A 150 1.65 -1.03 3.77
CA PHE A 150 0.90 -0.14 2.89
C PHE A 150 1.67 0.06 1.60
N SER A 151 0.95 0.13 0.50
CA SER A 151 1.51 0.56 -0.78
C SER A 151 0.55 1.54 -1.45
N TYR A 152 1.10 2.51 -2.14
CA TYR A 152 0.39 3.16 -3.22
C TYR A 152 1.19 3.01 -4.51
N TYR A 153 0.50 3.03 -5.63
CA TYR A 153 1.14 2.93 -6.93
C TYR A 153 0.48 3.84 -7.94
N TYR A 154 1.27 4.28 -8.89
CA TYR A 154 0.85 5.05 -10.03
C TYR A 154 0.91 4.18 -11.27
N THR A 155 -0.14 4.20 -12.08
CA THR A 155 -0.06 3.58 -13.40
C THR A 155 0.96 4.33 -14.26
N ASN A 156 1.70 3.59 -15.08
CA ASN A 156 2.83 4.11 -15.85
C ASN A 156 2.44 5.31 -16.72
N GLY A 157 3.27 6.35 -16.73
CA GLY A 157 3.04 7.57 -17.49
C GLY A 157 1.93 8.48 -16.96
N ILE A 158 1.38 8.20 -15.77
CA ILE A 158 0.35 9.06 -15.20
C ILE A 158 0.90 10.44 -14.88
N THR A 159 0.11 11.45 -15.18
CA THR A 159 0.50 12.84 -14.97
C THR A 159 -0.51 13.57 -14.10
N PHE A 160 -0.01 14.28 -13.10
CA PHE A 160 -0.79 15.14 -12.22
C PHE A 160 -0.32 16.58 -12.37
N LYS A 161 -1.26 17.52 -12.24
CA LYS A 161 -0.96 18.94 -12.31
C LYS A 161 -1.50 19.66 -11.09
N ASN A 162 -0.63 20.39 -10.41
CA ASN A 162 -1.03 21.43 -9.46
C ASN A 162 -0.91 22.82 -10.11
N THR A 163 -1.05 23.89 -9.34
CA THR A 163 -1.06 25.28 -9.86
C THR A 163 0.24 25.69 -10.54
N LEU A 164 1.38 25.09 -10.16
CA LEU A 164 2.70 25.52 -10.56
C LEU A 164 3.53 24.41 -11.23
N GLN A 165 3.17 23.16 -11.00
CA GLN A 165 3.99 22.00 -11.36
C GLN A 165 3.15 20.91 -12.00
N THR A 166 3.80 20.16 -12.86
CA THR A 166 3.32 18.89 -13.41
C THR A 166 4.23 17.78 -12.95
N PHE A 167 3.63 16.71 -12.42
CA PHE A 167 4.32 15.51 -11.93
C PHE A 167 3.94 14.36 -12.85
N THR A 168 4.93 13.64 -13.36
CA THR A 168 4.72 12.41 -14.14
C THR A 168 5.48 11.28 -13.46
N TYR A 169 4.81 10.17 -13.25
CA TYR A 169 5.38 8.95 -12.68
C TYR A 169 5.51 7.91 -13.78
N ASP A 170 6.69 7.37 -13.92
CA ASP A 170 7.01 6.45 -15.00
C ASP A 170 7.94 5.34 -14.52
N CYS A 171 7.95 4.25 -15.26
CA CYS A 171 8.83 3.11 -15.07
C CYS A 171 9.54 2.81 -16.38
N GLU A 172 10.81 3.10 -16.44
CA GLU A 172 11.63 2.80 -17.61
C GLU A 172 12.65 1.70 -17.27
N GLN A 173 12.58 0.57 -17.98
CA GLN A 173 13.49 -0.56 -17.78
C GLN A 173 13.57 -1.07 -16.32
N GLY A 174 12.46 -1.03 -15.59
CA GLY A 174 12.39 -1.43 -14.19
C GLY A 174 12.88 -0.37 -13.21
N ILE A 175 13.17 0.85 -13.68
CA ILE A 175 13.59 1.97 -12.85
C ILE A 175 12.43 2.95 -12.67
N PRO A 176 12.01 3.26 -11.43
CA PRO A 176 10.98 4.26 -11.18
C PRO A 176 11.52 5.68 -11.32
N TYR A 177 10.80 6.50 -12.07
CA TYR A 177 11.10 7.90 -12.31
C TYR A 177 9.96 8.80 -11.87
N GLU A 178 10.34 9.95 -11.34
CA GLU A 178 9.45 11.07 -11.13
C GLU A 178 9.98 12.27 -11.92
N TYR A 179 9.14 12.78 -12.84
CA TYR A 179 9.43 14.00 -13.59
C TYR A 179 8.63 15.14 -12.98
N VAL A 180 9.32 16.18 -12.52
CA VAL A 180 8.70 17.39 -11.99
C VAL A 180 9.00 18.54 -12.93
N CYS A 181 7.99 19.04 -13.60
CA CYS A 181 8.09 20.20 -14.50
C CYS A 181 7.41 21.41 -13.85
N THR A 182 8.17 22.48 -13.64
CA THR A 182 7.62 23.76 -13.18
C THR A 182 7.32 24.66 -14.38
N GLU A 183 6.19 25.36 -14.41
CA GLU A 183 5.81 26.26 -15.49
C GLU A 183 6.94 27.27 -15.78
N ASN A 184 7.34 27.36 -17.04
CA ASN A 184 8.42 28.24 -17.56
C ASN A 184 9.84 27.95 -17.02
N VAL A 185 10.05 26.80 -16.36
CA VAL A 185 11.37 26.33 -15.91
C VAL A 185 11.61 24.94 -16.51
N SER A 186 12.79 24.40 -16.36
CA SER A 186 13.14 23.05 -16.82
C SER A 186 12.43 21.97 -16.00
N CYS A 187 12.17 20.83 -16.64
CA CYS A 187 11.80 19.60 -15.91
C CYS A 187 13.03 19.02 -15.18
N ILE A 188 12.80 18.53 -13.97
CA ILE A 188 13.80 17.77 -13.21
C ILE A 188 13.36 16.32 -13.23
N ASN A 189 14.27 15.44 -13.60
CA ASN A 189 14.09 14.00 -13.48
C ASN A 189 14.76 13.55 -12.19
N THR A 190 13.98 12.96 -11.29
CA THR A 190 14.48 12.32 -10.09
C THR A 190 14.28 10.82 -10.21
N THR A 191 15.38 10.07 -10.29
CA THR A 191 15.35 8.64 -9.99
C THR A 191 15.17 8.49 -8.50
N THR A 192 14.13 7.80 -8.10
CA THR A 192 13.97 7.43 -6.69
C THR A 192 14.85 6.21 -6.40
N GLU A 193 15.55 6.25 -5.28
CA GLU A 193 16.42 5.13 -4.90
C GLU A 193 15.58 3.89 -4.60
N PHE A 194 16.01 2.75 -5.13
CA PHE A 194 15.35 1.45 -4.97
C PHE A 194 15.57 0.81 -3.60
N GLN A 195 16.46 1.38 -2.80
CA GLN A 195 16.93 0.76 -1.57
C GLN A 195 15.93 0.92 -0.44
N CYS A 196 15.88 -0.08 0.42
CA CYS A 196 15.16 -0.02 1.67
C CYS A 196 15.69 1.11 2.55
N GLN A 197 14.85 2.10 2.85
CA GLN A 197 15.23 3.31 3.59
C GLN A 197 14.26 3.59 4.73
N LYS A 198 14.71 4.36 5.70
CA LYS A 198 13.81 4.87 6.74
C LYS A 198 12.95 5.99 6.17
N SER A 199 11.65 5.95 6.51
CA SER A 199 10.75 7.08 6.28
C SER A 199 11.22 8.33 7.03
N ASN A 200 10.85 9.50 6.53
CA ASN A 200 11.28 10.77 7.12
C ASN A 200 10.85 10.94 8.58
N ASP A 201 9.76 10.30 8.99
CA ASP A 201 9.26 10.29 10.37
C ASP A 201 9.93 9.22 11.24
N GLY A 202 10.74 8.33 10.63
CA GLY A 202 11.47 7.25 11.31
C GLY A 202 10.62 6.10 11.81
N LYS A 203 9.35 5.98 11.40
CA LYS A 203 8.42 4.97 11.92
C LYS A 203 8.33 3.71 11.07
N ASN A 204 8.65 3.83 9.80
CA ASN A 204 8.57 2.76 8.82
C ASN A 204 9.86 2.69 8.01
N LEU A 205 10.06 1.57 7.36
CA LEU A 205 10.96 1.47 6.22
C LEU A 205 10.15 1.60 4.94
N TYR A 206 10.77 2.04 3.87
CA TYR A 206 10.11 2.11 2.57
C TYR A 206 11.05 1.70 1.44
N SER A 207 10.45 1.26 0.35
CA SER A 207 11.12 1.09 -0.93
C SER A 207 10.27 1.68 -2.05
N THR A 208 10.93 2.04 -3.13
CA THR A 208 10.27 2.44 -4.38
C THR A 208 10.66 1.46 -5.48
N THR A 209 9.67 0.94 -6.18
CA THR A 209 9.86 -0.06 -7.24
C THR A 209 8.96 0.23 -8.44
N CYS A 210 9.17 -0.49 -9.51
CA CYS A 210 8.25 -0.60 -10.64
C CYS A 210 7.30 -1.79 -10.49
#